data_ce12c4901a069d4f4a3d8e6fbcf4a62e
#
_entry.id   ce12c4901a069d4f4a3d8e6fbcf4a62e
#
_cell.length_a   1.000
_cell.length_b   1.000
_cell.length_c   1.000
_cell.angle_alpha   90.00
_cell.angle_beta   90.00
_cell.angle_gamma   90.00
#
_symmetry.space_group_name_H-M   'P 1'
#
loop_
_entity.id
_entity.type
_entity.pdbx_description
1 polymer ?
#
loop_
_entity_poly.entity_id
_entity_poly.type
_entity_poly.pdbx_seq_one_letter_code
_entity_poly.pdbx_strand_id
1 'polypeptide(L)'
;VNPLARTICYGLVAGFLFCLFTSAHADIYRFRDERGVWHFSNIKSDPRYKIYIRTYDGSKPVTQYLRDYDDIIHKASKRYGVDVSLIKAVIKAESDFNQQAVSNKGAQGLMQLMPGTAEAMDVEDPFDAKDNIHGGTRYLSLMLERFNKDMRLALAAYNAGPERVAEYRGIPPYQETRTFIDRVLSYYRQFNSISR
;
A
#
# COMPACT_ATOMS: atom_id res chain seq x y z
N VAL A 1 -70.11 -3.82 46.05
CA VAL A 1 -69.45 -2.55 45.84
C VAL A 1 -67.99 -2.83 45.38
N ASN A 2 -67.73 -2.60 44.09
CA ASN A 2 -66.44 -2.84 43.46
C ASN A 2 -65.49 -1.71 43.74
N PRO A 3 -64.21 -1.99 44.03
CA PRO A 3 -63.17 -1.03 43.80
C PRO A 3 -62.39 -1.36 42.51
N LEU A 4 -62.39 -0.40 41.62
CA LEU A 4 -61.60 -0.35 40.39
C LEU A 4 -60.13 -0.59 40.63
N ALA A 5 -59.59 -1.66 40.04
CA ALA A 5 -58.16 -1.90 39.93
C ALA A 5 -57.54 -0.88 38.93
N ARG A 6 -56.74 0.05 39.46
CA ARG A 6 -55.89 0.89 38.63
C ARG A 6 -54.67 0.09 38.20
N THR A 7 -54.71 -0.41 36.98
CA THR A 7 -53.55 -0.99 36.34
C THR A 7 -52.64 0.15 35.86
N ILE A 8 -51.54 0.36 36.54
CA ILE A 8 -50.46 1.27 36.12
C ILE A 8 -49.64 0.51 35.09
N CYS A 9 -49.84 0.82 33.81
CA CYS A 9 -48.92 0.40 32.74
C CYS A 9 -47.59 1.19 32.87
N TYR A 10 -46.57 0.55 33.40
CA TYR A 10 -45.20 1.03 33.23
C TYR A 10 -44.74 0.70 31.82
N GLY A 11 -44.85 1.67 30.91
CA GLY A 11 -44.21 1.64 29.62
C GLY A 11 -42.69 1.67 29.80
N LEU A 12 -42.04 0.53 29.67
CA LEU A 12 -40.62 0.41 29.51
C LEU A 12 -40.24 1.07 28.19
N VAL A 13 -39.84 2.34 28.22
CA VAL A 13 -39.12 2.98 27.11
C VAL A 13 -37.72 2.42 27.11
N ALA A 14 -37.54 1.29 26.42
CA ALA A 14 -36.23 0.80 26.06
C ALA A 14 -35.61 1.77 25.04
N GLY A 15 -34.95 2.79 25.52
CA GLY A 15 -34.11 3.67 24.70
C GLY A 15 -32.96 2.84 24.12
N PHE A 16 -33.16 2.37 22.89
CA PHE A 16 -32.08 1.77 22.10
C PHE A 16 -31.08 2.87 21.78
N LEU A 17 -30.07 3.01 22.65
CA LEU A 17 -28.93 3.88 22.40
C LEU A 17 -28.17 3.26 21.24
N PHE A 18 -28.50 3.66 20.02
CA PHE A 18 -27.73 3.35 18.83
C PHE A 18 -26.40 4.12 18.98
N CYS A 19 -25.41 3.49 19.63
CA CYS A 19 -24.02 3.94 19.53
C CYS A 19 -23.62 3.83 18.07
N LEU A 20 -23.75 4.94 17.35
CA LEU A 20 -23.08 5.12 16.08
C LEU A 20 -21.58 5.06 16.37
N PHE A 21 -20.99 3.88 16.21
CA PHE A 21 -19.55 3.74 16.13
C PHE A 21 -19.10 4.43 14.84
N THR A 22 -18.95 5.74 14.92
CA THR A 22 -18.16 6.45 13.93
C THR A 22 -16.73 5.98 14.12
N SER A 23 -16.24 5.15 13.22
CA SER A 23 -14.82 4.82 13.17
C SER A 23 -14.07 6.15 13.07
N ALA A 24 -13.45 6.58 14.16
CA ALA A 24 -12.62 7.78 14.16
C ALA A 24 -11.37 7.46 13.35
N HIS A 25 -11.39 7.86 12.10
CA HIS A 25 -10.25 7.77 11.21
C HIS A 25 -9.35 8.95 11.54
N ALA A 26 -8.20 8.70 12.15
CA ALA A 26 -7.25 9.74 12.48
C ALA A 26 -5.99 9.57 11.62
N ASP A 27 -5.80 10.50 10.66
CA ASP A 27 -4.53 10.61 9.95
C ASP A 27 -3.40 10.83 10.95
N ILE A 28 -2.23 10.24 10.70
CA ILE A 28 -1.01 10.52 11.45
C ILE A 28 -0.10 11.36 10.58
N TYR A 29 0.36 12.46 11.13
CA TYR A 29 1.28 13.39 10.47
C TYR A 29 2.67 13.24 11.05
N ARG A 30 3.71 13.53 10.28
CA ARG A 30 5.08 13.60 10.75
C ARG A 30 5.83 14.79 10.15
N PHE A 31 6.87 15.23 10.86
CA PHE A 31 7.94 16.05 10.29
C PHE A 31 9.28 15.69 10.97
N ARG A 32 10.38 16.03 10.32
CA ARG A 32 11.71 15.90 10.87
C ARG A 32 12.23 17.28 11.21
N ASP A 33 12.69 17.48 12.43
CA ASP A 33 13.27 18.75 12.86
C ASP A 33 14.73 18.92 12.38
N GLU A 34 15.31 20.10 12.60
CA GLU A 34 16.68 20.43 12.20
C GLU A 34 17.75 19.57 12.88
N ARG A 35 17.40 18.94 14.01
CA ARG A 35 18.28 18.01 14.73
C ARG A 35 18.13 16.57 14.23
N GLY A 36 17.28 16.35 13.21
CA GLY A 36 17.03 15.05 12.63
C GLY A 36 16.03 14.19 13.40
N VAL A 37 15.34 14.72 14.42
CA VAL A 37 14.36 13.99 15.24
C VAL A 37 13.01 13.98 14.55
N TRP A 38 12.37 12.80 14.48
CA TRP A 38 11.03 12.63 13.95
C TRP A 38 9.95 12.96 15.01
N HIS A 39 9.02 13.81 14.61
CA HIS A 39 7.84 14.16 15.39
C HIS A 39 6.60 13.56 14.73
N PHE A 40 5.72 12.95 15.52
CA PHE A 40 4.47 12.36 15.06
C PHE A 40 3.29 12.98 15.81
N SER A 41 2.17 13.22 15.09
CA SER A 41 0.94 13.78 15.65
C SER A 41 -0.27 13.30 14.85
N ASN A 42 -1.41 13.14 15.51
CA ASN A 42 -2.71 12.97 14.84
C ASN A 42 -3.38 14.30 14.48
N ILE A 43 -2.74 15.41 14.79
CA ILE A 43 -3.23 16.76 14.50
C ILE A 43 -2.16 17.51 13.70
N LYS A 44 -2.53 18.09 12.55
CA LYS A 44 -1.66 18.94 11.75
C LYS A 44 -1.56 20.34 12.38
N SER A 45 -0.85 20.45 13.50
CA SER A 45 -0.70 21.68 14.27
C SER A 45 0.41 22.62 13.75
N ASP A 46 1.24 22.18 12.81
CA ASP A 46 2.38 22.91 12.25
C ASP A 46 2.44 22.69 10.73
N PRO A 47 2.76 23.69 9.91
CA PRO A 47 2.89 23.56 8.45
C PRO A 47 3.89 22.50 7.98
N ARG A 48 4.91 22.21 8.79
CA ARG A 48 5.92 21.19 8.50
C ARG A 48 5.39 19.76 8.55
N TYR A 49 4.28 19.52 9.24
CA TYR A 49 3.67 18.21 9.30
C TYR A 49 3.16 17.77 7.93
N LYS A 50 3.73 16.68 7.43
CA LYS A 50 3.25 15.94 6.25
C LYS A 50 2.49 14.71 6.71
N ILE A 51 1.51 14.26 5.94
CA ILE A 51 0.78 13.01 6.25
C ILE A 51 1.77 11.85 6.27
N TYR A 52 1.76 11.09 7.34
CA TYR A 52 2.56 9.88 7.52
C TYR A 52 1.71 8.62 7.33
N ILE A 53 0.56 8.56 7.97
CA ILE A 53 -0.43 7.50 7.77
C ILE A 53 -1.77 8.19 7.54
N ARG A 54 -2.41 7.91 6.40
CA ARG A 54 -3.79 8.30 6.14
C ARG A 54 -4.67 7.10 6.43
N THR A 55 -5.72 7.30 7.19
CA THR A 55 -6.68 6.23 7.43
C THR A 55 -7.39 5.87 6.12
N TYR A 56 -7.20 4.63 5.69
CA TYR A 56 -7.80 4.12 4.46
C TYR A 56 -9.29 3.86 4.68
N ASP A 57 -10.14 4.48 3.87
CA ASP A 57 -11.60 4.34 4.00
C ASP A 57 -12.19 3.18 3.17
N GLY A 58 -11.39 2.39 2.48
CA GLY A 58 -11.81 1.17 1.77
C GLY A 58 -12.92 1.35 0.71
N SER A 59 -13.39 2.58 0.48
CA SER A 59 -14.65 2.83 -0.24
C SER A 59 -14.53 2.90 -1.75
N LYS A 60 -13.31 3.03 -2.28
CA LYS A 60 -13.12 3.16 -3.73
C LYS A 60 -12.96 1.80 -4.40
N PRO A 61 -13.71 1.51 -5.47
CA PRO A 61 -13.48 0.31 -6.26
C PRO A 61 -12.09 0.32 -6.92
N VAL A 62 -11.47 -0.86 -7.07
CA VAL A 62 -10.11 -1.01 -7.69
C VAL A 62 -10.00 -0.28 -9.04
N THR A 63 -11.07 -0.23 -9.82
CA THR A 63 -11.14 0.50 -11.09
C THR A 63 -10.93 2.01 -10.96
N GLN A 64 -11.25 2.60 -9.81
CA GLN A 64 -11.01 4.03 -9.56
C GLN A 64 -9.55 4.27 -9.19
N TYR A 65 -8.94 3.41 -8.36
CA TYR A 65 -7.51 3.48 -8.05
C TYR A 65 -6.64 3.31 -9.30
N LEU A 66 -7.03 2.41 -10.21
CA LEU A 66 -6.34 2.27 -11.51
C LEU A 66 -6.33 3.58 -12.28
N ARG A 67 -7.43 4.33 -12.31
CA ARG A 67 -7.49 5.65 -12.97
C ARG A 67 -6.67 6.71 -12.24
N ASP A 68 -6.73 6.71 -10.92
CA ASP A 68 -6.02 7.71 -10.08
C ASP A 68 -4.50 7.60 -10.25
N TYR A 69 -3.97 6.39 -10.51
CA TYR A 69 -2.52 6.15 -10.64
C TYR A 69 -2.04 5.93 -12.08
N ASP A 70 -2.93 5.82 -13.07
CA ASP A 70 -2.55 5.49 -14.45
C ASP A 70 -1.51 6.44 -15.04
N ASP A 71 -1.71 7.74 -14.88
CA ASP A 71 -0.76 8.75 -15.37
C ASP A 71 0.63 8.62 -14.75
N ILE A 72 0.68 8.32 -13.44
CA ILE A 72 1.93 8.15 -12.71
C ILE A 72 2.63 6.88 -13.19
N ILE A 73 1.87 5.78 -13.32
CA ILE A 73 2.39 4.49 -13.78
C ILE A 73 2.94 4.60 -15.22
N HIS A 74 2.22 5.28 -16.12
CA HIS A 74 2.70 5.49 -17.50
C HIS A 74 3.98 6.33 -17.55
N LYS A 75 4.09 7.37 -16.71
CA LYS A 75 5.30 8.19 -16.61
C LYS A 75 6.48 7.38 -16.05
N ALA A 76 6.24 6.57 -15.02
CA ALA A 76 7.26 5.68 -14.45
C ALA A 76 7.69 4.60 -15.47
N SER A 77 6.73 3.96 -16.14
CA SER A 77 6.99 2.99 -17.21
C SER A 77 7.90 3.57 -18.29
N LYS A 78 7.54 4.74 -18.83
CA LYS A 78 8.33 5.44 -19.86
C LYS A 78 9.75 5.80 -19.37
N ARG A 79 9.87 6.22 -18.12
CA ARG A 79 11.15 6.64 -17.53
C ARG A 79 12.11 5.50 -17.27
N TYR A 80 11.61 4.36 -16.81
CA TYR A 80 12.43 3.25 -16.35
C TYR A 80 12.36 2.00 -17.24
N GLY A 81 11.59 2.05 -18.34
CA GLY A 81 11.51 0.96 -19.32
C GLY A 81 10.83 -0.31 -18.79
N VAL A 82 9.92 -0.18 -17.81
CA VAL A 82 9.17 -1.30 -17.24
C VAL A 82 7.75 -1.28 -17.81
N ASP A 83 7.24 -2.44 -18.17
CA ASP A 83 5.89 -2.58 -18.72
C ASP A 83 4.81 -2.11 -17.74
N VAL A 84 3.82 -1.34 -18.24
CA VAL A 84 2.71 -0.76 -17.46
C VAL A 84 1.93 -1.83 -16.72
N SER A 85 1.63 -2.96 -17.40
CA SER A 85 0.87 -4.06 -16.79
C SER A 85 1.67 -4.76 -15.70
N LEU A 86 3.01 -4.80 -15.82
CA LEU A 86 3.87 -5.35 -14.78
C LEU A 86 3.92 -4.44 -13.54
N ILE A 87 4.01 -3.11 -13.71
CA ILE A 87 3.96 -2.16 -12.60
C ILE A 87 2.63 -2.30 -11.85
N LYS A 88 1.50 -2.31 -12.58
CA LYS A 88 0.15 -2.53 -12.01
C LYS A 88 0.06 -3.85 -11.24
N ALA A 89 0.63 -4.91 -11.79
CA ALA A 89 0.62 -6.24 -11.18
C ALA A 89 1.41 -6.28 -9.86
N VAL A 90 2.56 -5.61 -9.80
CA VAL A 90 3.35 -5.48 -8.57
C VAL A 90 2.58 -4.67 -7.54
N ILE A 91 2.04 -3.49 -7.88
CA ILE A 91 1.23 -2.68 -6.96
C ILE A 91 0.04 -3.49 -6.41
N LYS A 92 -0.67 -4.22 -7.28
CA LYS A 92 -1.80 -5.08 -6.88
C LYS A 92 -1.36 -6.19 -5.92
N ALA A 93 -0.22 -6.82 -6.15
CA ALA A 93 0.31 -7.88 -5.30
C ALA A 93 0.83 -7.35 -3.96
N GLU A 94 1.44 -6.17 -3.93
CA GLU A 94 2.08 -5.60 -2.74
C GLU A 94 1.07 -4.95 -1.79
N SER A 95 0.17 -4.13 -2.31
CA SER A 95 -0.69 -3.27 -1.49
C SER A 95 -2.18 -3.34 -1.82
N ASP A 96 -2.55 -4.05 -2.89
CA ASP A 96 -3.91 -3.96 -3.44
C ASP A 96 -4.34 -2.50 -3.77
N PHE A 97 -3.38 -1.69 -4.24
CA PHE A 97 -3.51 -0.25 -4.48
C PHE A 97 -3.76 0.59 -3.22
N ASN A 98 -3.48 0.05 -2.04
CA ASN A 98 -3.54 0.82 -0.81
C ASN A 98 -2.26 1.66 -0.65
N GLN A 99 -2.38 2.96 -0.90
CA GLN A 99 -1.27 3.94 -0.79
C GLN A 99 -0.69 4.03 0.63
N GLN A 100 -1.49 3.69 1.64
CA GLN A 100 -1.10 3.78 3.06
C GLN A 100 -0.69 2.43 3.65
N ALA A 101 -0.50 1.40 2.81
CA ALA A 101 -0.13 0.08 3.29
C ALA A 101 1.22 0.09 4.02
N VAL A 102 1.24 -0.58 5.17
CA VAL A 102 2.46 -0.85 5.94
C VAL A 102 2.48 -2.32 6.29
N SER A 103 3.53 -3.03 5.91
CA SER A 103 3.70 -4.44 6.27
C SER A 103 4.23 -4.60 7.70
N ASN A 104 4.08 -5.80 8.27
CA ASN A 104 4.65 -6.13 9.58
C ASN A 104 6.19 -6.01 9.61
N LYS A 105 6.85 -6.02 8.47
CA LYS A 105 8.30 -5.85 8.32
C LYS A 105 8.70 -4.39 8.09
N GLY A 106 7.73 -3.46 8.00
CA GLY A 106 7.95 -2.03 7.79
C GLY A 106 8.08 -1.61 6.33
N ALA A 107 7.70 -2.44 5.36
CA ALA A 107 7.57 -2.03 3.97
C ALA A 107 6.39 -1.08 3.79
N GLN A 108 6.49 -0.06 2.92
CA GLN A 108 5.59 1.09 2.90
C GLN A 108 5.08 1.43 1.50
N GLY A 109 3.80 1.82 1.44
CA GLY A 109 3.16 2.42 0.26
C GLY A 109 2.73 1.41 -0.81
N LEU A 110 2.41 1.93 -1.99
CA LEU A 110 1.82 1.18 -3.11
C LEU A 110 2.68 0.00 -3.57
N MET A 111 3.99 0.17 -3.64
CA MET A 111 4.96 -0.83 -4.08
C MET A 111 5.76 -1.44 -2.93
N GLN A 112 5.34 -1.22 -1.67
CA GLN A 112 5.89 -1.81 -0.45
C GLN A 112 7.41 -1.73 -0.37
N LEU A 113 7.92 -0.50 -0.43
CA LEU A 113 9.36 -0.27 -0.30
C LEU A 113 9.82 -0.36 1.15
N MET A 114 10.84 -1.17 1.42
CA MET A 114 11.55 -1.12 2.70
C MET A 114 12.26 0.24 2.85
N PRO A 115 12.39 0.80 4.08
CA PRO A 115 13.00 2.12 4.28
C PRO A 115 14.36 2.29 3.61
N GLY A 116 15.26 1.31 3.70
CA GLY A 116 16.56 1.37 3.03
C GLY A 116 16.48 1.33 1.50
N THR A 117 15.47 0.63 0.94
CA THR A 117 15.22 0.64 -0.51
C THR A 117 14.63 1.99 -0.93
N ALA A 118 13.70 2.55 -0.16
CA ALA A 118 13.12 3.86 -0.41
C ALA A 118 14.20 4.95 -0.44
N GLU A 119 15.11 4.95 0.53
CA GLU A 119 16.27 5.85 0.58
C GLU A 119 17.18 5.68 -0.64
N ALA A 120 17.55 4.44 -0.99
CA ALA A 120 18.40 4.13 -2.14
C ALA A 120 17.77 4.50 -3.50
N MET A 121 16.44 4.63 -3.54
CA MET A 121 15.67 4.99 -4.74
C MET A 121 15.24 6.48 -4.74
N ASP A 122 15.75 7.30 -3.82
CA ASP A 122 15.44 8.72 -3.67
C ASP A 122 13.94 9.00 -3.42
N VAL A 123 13.27 8.13 -2.66
CA VAL A 123 11.87 8.29 -2.25
C VAL A 123 11.81 9.14 -0.99
N GLU A 124 11.33 10.37 -1.10
CA GLU A 124 11.22 11.29 0.04
C GLU A 124 10.04 10.94 0.95
N ASP A 125 8.89 10.64 0.35
CA ASP A 125 7.69 10.21 1.08
C ASP A 125 7.17 8.88 0.49
N PRO A 126 7.39 7.74 1.19
CA PRO A 126 6.94 6.44 0.72
C PRO A 126 5.42 6.28 0.66
N PHE A 127 4.65 7.24 1.21
CA PHE A 127 3.20 7.29 1.12
C PHE A 127 2.71 8.30 0.06
N ASP A 128 3.59 9.08 -0.57
CA ASP A 128 3.24 9.80 -1.80
C ASP A 128 3.19 8.82 -2.97
N ALA A 129 2.07 8.81 -3.71
CA ALA A 129 1.88 7.85 -4.80
C ALA A 129 2.92 7.99 -5.90
N LYS A 130 3.30 9.21 -6.25
CA LYS A 130 4.27 9.48 -7.31
C LYS A 130 5.67 9.02 -6.87
N ASP A 131 6.08 9.40 -5.67
CA ASP A 131 7.40 9.03 -5.15
C ASP A 131 7.52 7.51 -5.01
N ASN A 132 6.51 6.86 -4.45
CA ASN A 132 6.53 5.41 -4.24
C ASN A 132 6.51 4.62 -5.56
N ILE A 133 5.63 4.99 -6.51
CA ILE A 133 5.56 4.31 -7.83
C ILE A 133 6.84 4.53 -8.62
N HIS A 134 7.39 5.73 -8.63
CA HIS A 134 8.67 5.98 -9.33
C HIS A 134 9.83 5.23 -8.68
N GLY A 135 9.97 5.26 -7.37
CA GLY A 135 11.02 4.54 -6.65
C GLY A 135 10.90 3.02 -6.81
N GLY A 136 9.69 2.48 -6.63
CA GLY A 136 9.44 1.04 -6.79
C GLY A 136 9.65 0.56 -8.23
N THR A 137 9.23 1.35 -9.22
CA THR A 137 9.47 1.02 -10.64
C THR A 137 10.96 1.08 -10.98
N ARG A 138 11.69 2.07 -10.46
CA ARG A 138 13.15 2.15 -10.61
C ARG A 138 13.82 0.92 -10.01
N TYR A 139 13.44 0.52 -8.80
CA TYR A 139 13.98 -0.68 -8.15
C TYR A 139 13.68 -1.95 -8.96
N LEU A 140 12.43 -2.09 -9.47
CA LEU A 140 12.06 -3.21 -10.32
C LEU A 140 12.86 -3.24 -11.63
N SER A 141 13.11 -2.07 -12.25
CA SER A 141 13.96 -1.95 -13.43
C SER A 141 15.38 -2.45 -13.18
N LEU A 142 15.97 -2.04 -12.04
CA LEU A 142 17.30 -2.51 -11.64
C LEU A 142 17.35 -4.02 -11.44
N MET A 143 16.28 -4.61 -10.87
CA MET A 143 16.21 -6.08 -10.71
C MET A 143 16.08 -6.78 -12.06
N LEU A 144 15.28 -6.24 -12.98
CA LEU A 144 15.18 -6.76 -14.35
C LEU A 144 16.53 -6.71 -15.09
N GLU A 145 17.28 -5.63 -14.93
CA GLU A 145 18.62 -5.51 -15.52
C GLU A 145 19.60 -6.48 -14.90
N ARG A 146 19.67 -6.55 -13.58
CA ARG A 146 20.60 -7.42 -12.85
C ARG A 146 20.40 -8.91 -13.18
N PHE A 147 19.17 -9.31 -13.46
CA PHE A 147 18.81 -10.70 -13.77
C PHE A 147 18.48 -10.94 -15.25
N ASN A 148 19.12 -10.19 -16.16
CA ASN A 148 19.06 -10.39 -17.62
C ASN A 148 17.61 -10.41 -18.18
N LYS A 149 16.72 -9.59 -17.63
CA LYS A 149 15.29 -9.50 -17.97
C LYS A 149 14.49 -10.79 -17.67
N ASP A 150 15.06 -11.73 -16.91
CA ASP A 150 14.27 -12.83 -16.37
C ASP A 150 13.30 -12.28 -15.31
N MET A 151 12.02 -12.21 -15.71
CA MET A 151 10.96 -11.64 -14.88
C MET A 151 10.80 -12.39 -13.55
N ARG A 152 10.93 -13.72 -13.54
CA ARG A 152 10.77 -14.52 -12.32
C ARG A 152 11.89 -14.27 -11.32
N LEU A 153 13.13 -14.19 -11.79
CA LEU A 153 14.29 -13.88 -10.96
C LEU A 153 14.26 -12.41 -10.49
N ALA A 154 13.85 -11.48 -11.36
CA ALA A 154 13.70 -10.07 -10.99
C ALA A 154 12.63 -9.88 -9.92
N LEU A 155 11.48 -10.55 -10.01
CA LEU A 155 10.43 -10.52 -8.99
C LEU A 155 10.88 -11.19 -7.68
N ALA A 156 11.63 -12.29 -7.77
CA ALA A 156 12.24 -12.90 -6.59
C ALA A 156 13.18 -11.92 -5.87
N ALA A 157 14.02 -11.22 -6.65
CA ALA A 157 14.95 -10.23 -6.13
C ALA A 157 14.26 -8.99 -5.56
N TYR A 158 13.18 -8.54 -6.20
CA TYR A 158 12.36 -7.45 -5.70
C TYR A 158 11.82 -7.77 -4.30
N ASN A 159 11.27 -8.97 -4.10
CA ASN A 159 10.63 -9.38 -2.85
C ASN A 159 11.62 -9.85 -1.77
N ALA A 160 12.59 -10.71 -2.13
CA ALA A 160 13.50 -11.34 -1.17
C ALA A 160 14.86 -10.62 -1.04
N GLY A 161 15.13 -9.67 -1.94
CA GLY A 161 16.43 -9.03 -2.09
C GLY A 161 17.35 -9.73 -3.10
N PRO A 162 18.11 -8.98 -3.90
CA PRO A 162 18.94 -9.52 -4.98
C PRO A 162 20.08 -10.40 -4.48
N GLU A 163 20.59 -10.15 -3.26
CA GLU A 163 21.67 -10.96 -2.67
C GLU A 163 21.19 -12.39 -2.37
N ARG A 164 19.94 -12.55 -1.94
CA ARG A 164 19.36 -13.89 -1.70
C ARG A 164 19.22 -14.67 -3.00
N VAL A 165 18.77 -14.00 -4.08
CA VAL A 165 18.69 -14.66 -5.39
C VAL A 165 20.06 -15.07 -5.91
N ALA A 166 21.08 -14.25 -5.69
CA ALA A 166 22.46 -14.56 -6.03
C ALA A 166 23.00 -15.72 -5.19
N GLU A 167 22.79 -15.73 -3.87
CA GLU A 167 23.19 -16.78 -2.94
C GLU A 167 22.62 -18.15 -3.34
N TYR A 168 21.31 -18.19 -3.63
CA TYR A 168 20.63 -19.42 -4.06
C TYR A 168 20.81 -19.74 -5.55
N ARG A 169 21.51 -18.89 -6.30
CA ARG A 169 21.67 -19.00 -7.76
C ARG A 169 20.32 -19.20 -8.48
N GLY A 170 19.27 -18.61 -7.96
CA GLY A 170 17.89 -18.79 -8.41
C GLY A 170 16.86 -18.28 -7.42
N ILE A 171 15.60 -18.68 -7.61
CA ILE A 171 14.52 -18.31 -6.70
C ILE A 171 14.72 -18.97 -5.33
N PRO A 172 14.87 -18.19 -4.24
CA PRO A 172 15.02 -18.75 -2.90
C PRO A 172 13.83 -19.64 -2.51
N PRO A 173 14.02 -20.66 -1.66
CA PRO A 173 12.96 -21.57 -1.25
C PRO A 173 11.98 -20.97 -0.23
N TYR A 174 11.80 -19.65 -0.27
CA TYR A 174 10.86 -18.94 0.59
C TYR A 174 9.44 -19.00 0.03
N GLN A 175 8.50 -19.52 0.81
CA GLN A 175 7.10 -19.64 0.38
C GLN A 175 6.50 -18.28 0.04
N GLU A 176 6.81 -17.25 0.84
CA GLU A 176 6.37 -15.87 0.62
C GLU A 176 6.78 -15.40 -0.79
N THR A 177 8.06 -15.57 -1.14
CA THR A 177 8.62 -15.12 -2.43
C THR A 177 7.99 -15.88 -3.61
N ARG A 178 7.84 -17.18 -3.49
CA ARG A 178 7.19 -18.00 -4.54
C ARG A 178 5.73 -17.58 -4.76
N THR A 179 4.99 -17.42 -3.67
CA THR A 179 3.61 -16.93 -3.73
C THR A 179 3.51 -15.54 -4.32
N PHE A 180 4.42 -14.64 -3.97
CA PHE A 180 4.50 -13.29 -4.55
C PHE A 180 4.69 -13.34 -6.07
N ILE A 181 5.67 -14.10 -6.56
CA ILE A 181 5.92 -14.28 -8.00
C ILE A 181 4.68 -14.76 -8.72
N ASP A 182 4.02 -15.80 -8.20
CA ASP A 182 2.85 -16.40 -8.85
C ASP A 182 1.66 -15.44 -8.88
N ARG A 183 1.45 -14.65 -7.80
CA ARG A 183 0.43 -13.59 -7.75
C ARG A 183 0.72 -12.50 -8.80
N VAL A 184 1.95 -11.97 -8.82
CA VAL A 184 2.33 -10.92 -9.77
C VAL A 184 2.13 -11.40 -11.20
N LEU A 185 2.62 -12.59 -11.55
CA LEU A 185 2.47 -13.14 -12.90
C LEU A 185 1.00 -13.38 -13.29
N SER A 186 0.15 -13.75 -12.32
CA SER A 186 -1.29 -13.88 -12.54
C SER A 186 -1.92 -12.52 -12.87
N TYR A 187 -1.66 -11.50 -12.06
CA TYR A 187 -2.16 -10.14 -12.30
C TYR A 187 -1.60 -9.52 -13.57
N TYR A 188 -0.33 -9.78 -13.89
CA TYR A 188 0.30 -9.30 -15.12
C TYR A 188 -0.46 -9.81 -16.36
N ARG A 189 -0.80 -11.12 -16.40
CA ARG A 189 -1.61 -11.68 -17.49
C ARG A 189 -2.98 -11.02 -17.59
N GLN A 190 -3.64 -10.76 -16.47
CA GLN A 190 -4.96 -10.09 -16.41
C GLN A 190 -4.87 -8.66 -16.96
N PHE A 191 -3.94 -7.84 -16.48
CA PHE A 191 -3.78 -6.46 -16.94
C PHE A 191 -3.37 -6.39 -18.41
N ASN A 192 -2.52 -7.29 -18.87
CA ASN A 192 -2.08 -7.32 -20.28
C ASN A 192 -3.20 -7.75 -21.25
N SER A 193 -4.19 -8.53 -20.79
CA SER A 193 -5.35 -8.91 -21.60
C SER A 193 -6.37 -7.78 -21.77
N ILE A 194 -6.43 -6.84 -20.83
CA ILE A 194 -7.35 -5.68 -20.85
C ILE A 194 -6.77 -4.54 -21.71
N SER A 195 -5.47 -4.50 -21.90
CA SER A 195 -4.76 -3.44 -22.64
C SER A 195 -4.67 -3.69 -24.16
N ARG A 196 -5.22 -4.81 -24.64
CA ARG A 196 -5.35 -5.17 -26.05
C ARG A 196 -6.74 -4.86 -26.58
#